data_3d512b6cf2f007b4678e638d10afbbe3
#
_entry.id   3d512b6cf2f007b4678e638d10afbbe3
#
_cell.length_a   1.000
_cell.length_b   1.000
_cell.length_c   1.000
_cell.angle_alpha   90.00
_cell.angle_beta   90.00
_cell.angle_gamma   90.00
#
_symmetry.space_group_name_H-M   'P 1'
#
loop_
_entity.id
_entity.type
_entity.pdbx_description
1 polymer ?
#
loop_
_entity_poly.entity_id
_entity_poly.type
_entity_poly.pdbx_seq_one_letter_code
_entity_poly.pdbx_strand_id
1 'polypeptide(L)'
;MLAALLIIIATGCTVTTKDPAYVPPAPLQPMEQLEKAPLADAKTFSSGDDVLSFITADRTVACSLTSARGEHLNLPYEQNRYSDASNNKLPIVPVAYCELATYPALQPDDTKGDCAGTHLGYLGGVALLTPDNARYGECRSGVTPMEAAFGPKGSKTGPLAQLPVLADGQNLERNGLRCSAYNDGVACGNVSAGVGFFVSPKRYELIQGPAKTSHPPQSEGQKTP
;
A
#
# COMPACT_ATOMS: atom_id res chain seq x y z
N MET A 1 -46.25 49.07 -36.11
CA MET A 1 -46.01 48.14 -34.95
C MET A 1 -44.52 47.83 -34.86
N LEU A 2 -43.80 48.54 -34.00
CA LEU A 2 -42.36 48.31 -33.74
C LEU A 2 -42.27 47.43 -32.52
N ALA A 3 -41.67 46.23 -32.67
CA ALA A 3 -41.32 45.35 -31.57
C ALA A 3 -39.89 45.66 -31.09
N ALA A 4 -39.78 46.19 -29.88
CA ALA A 4 -38.48 46.45 -29.25
C ALA A 4 -37.96 45.16 -28.61
N LEU A 5 -36.82 44.67 -29.08
CA LEU A 5 -36.11 43.49 -28.55
C LEU A 5 -35.21 43.97 -27.39
N LEU A 6 -35.58 43.63 -26.15
CA LEU A 6 -34.74 43.88 -24.97
C LEU A 6 -33.69 42.77 -24.88
N ILE A 7 -32.44 43.13 -25.11
CA ILE A 7 -31.26 42.24 -24.83
C ILE A 7 -30.85 42.48 -23.39
N ILE A 8 -31.09 41.47 -22.53
CA ILE A 8 -30.57 41.45 -21.14
C ILE A 8 -29.15 40.88 -21.21
N ILE A 9 -28.16 41.73 -21.03
CA ILE A 9 -26.77 41.36 -20.86
C ILE A 9 -26.56 40.96 -19.38
N ALA A 10 -26.53 39.66 -19.09
CA ALA A 10 -26.14 39.17 -17.77
C ALA A 10 -24.60 39.22 -17.61
N THR A 11 -24.11 40.29 -17.01
CA THR A 11 -22.69 40.37 -16.59
C THR A 11 -22.50 39.49 -15.35
N GLY A 12 -22.10 38.25 -15.56
CA GLY A 12 -21.65 37.37 -14.47
C GLY A 12 -20.30 37.83 -13.98
N CYS A 13 -20.27 38.47 -12.83
CA CYS A 13 -19.03 38.69 -12.08
C CYS A 13 -18.53 37.35 -11.50
N THR A 14 -17.57 36.71 -12.14
CA THR A 14 -16.78 35.66 -11.51
C THR A 14 -15.77 36.31 -10.55
N VAL A 15 -16.15 36.47 -9.29
CA VAL A 15 -15.22 36.86 -8.24
C VAL A 15 -14.41 35.63 -7.85
N THR A 16 -13.27 35.43 -8.48
CA THR A 16 -12.23 34.53 -7.96
C THR A 16 -11.44 35.27 -6.89
N THR A 17 -11.99 35.41 -5.70
CA THR A 17 -11.22 35.78 -4.53
C THR A 17 -10.38 34.57 -4.12
N LYS A 18 -9.16 34.47 -4.63
CA LYS A 18 -8.11 33.73 -3.91
C LYS A 18 -7.85 34.53 -2.64
N ASP A 19 -8.30 34.02 -1.52
CA ASP A 19 -7.90 34.57 -0.21
C ASP A 19 -6.37 34.43 -0.11
N PRO A 20 -5.60 35.53 -0.09
CA PRO A 20 -4.15 35.45 -0.02
C PRO A 20 -3.64 34.87 1.30
N ALA A 21 -4.49 34.69 2.28
CA ALA A 21 -4.18 34.08 3.58
C ALA A 21 -4.52 32.57 3.66
N TYR A 22 -5.17 31.99 2.66
CA TYR A 22 -5.46 30.55 2.69
C TYR A 22 -4.19 29.73 2.46
N VAL A 23 -3.64 29.19 3.54
CA VAL A 23 -2.60 28.15 3.50
C VAL A 23 -3.32 26.80 3.57
N PRO A 24 -3.26 25.96 2.54
CA PRO A 24 -3.84 24.63 2.62
C PRO A 24 -3.24 23.87 3.82
N PRO A 25 -4.06 23.10 4.55
CA PRO A 25 -3.52 22.27 5.63
C PRO A 25 -2.46 21.32 5.05
N ALA A 26 -1.39 21.12 5.80
CA ALA A 26 -0.35 20.17 5.42
C ALA A 26 -0.99 18.78 5.23
N PRO A 27 -0.56 18.01 4.22
CA PRO A 27 -1.01 16.63 4.06
C PRO A 27 -0.77 15.83 5.35
N LEU A 28 -1.72 15.00 5.74
CA LEU A 28 -1.55 14.11 6.89
C LEU A 28 -0.37 13.19 6.66
N GLN A 29 0.35 12.85 7.73
CA GLN A 29 1.37 11.82 7.65
C GLN A 29 0.72 10.45 7.37
N PRO A 30 1.43 9.50 6.74
CA PRO A 30 0.84 8.23 6.33
C PRO A 30 0.07 7.49 7.43
N MET A 31 0.62 7.37 8.62
CA MET A 31 -0.06 6.70 9.75
C MET A 31 -1.29 7.48 10.23
N GLU A 32 -1.20 8.79 10.30
CA GLU A 32 -2.33 9.65 10.67
C GLU A 32 -3.48 9.56 9.67
N GLN A 33 -3.17 9.45 8.39
CA GLN A 33 -4.16 9.21 7.33
C GLN A 33 -4.86 7.86 7.54
N LEU A 34 -4.10 6.79 7.82
CA LEU A 34 -4.65 5.47 8.09
C LEU A 34 -5.58 5.44 9.31
N GLU A 35 -5.31 6.30 10.30
CA GLU A 35 -6.19 6.43 11.47
C GLU A 35 -7.49 7.16 11.15
N LYS A 36 -7.40 8.27 10.41
CA LYS A 36 -8.47 9.27 10.29
C LYS A 36 -9.34 9.12 9.06
N ALA A 37 -8.83 8.54 7.98
CA ALA A 37 -9.57 8.43 6.74
C ALA A 37 -10.77 7.47 6.88
N PRO A 38 -11.91 7.76 6.22
CA PRO A 38 -13.08 6.91 6.26
C PRO A 38 -12.81 5.56 5.60
N LEU A 39 -13.44 4.51 6.14
CA LEU A 39 -13.39 3.17 5.54
C LEU A 39 -14.30 3.10 4.31
N ALA A 40 -13.79 2.52 3.25
CA ALA A 40 -14.56 2.13 2.08
C ALA A 40 -15.35 0.83 2.35
N ASP A 41 -16.41 0.59 1.56
CA ASP A 41 -17.15 -0.67 1.65
C ASP A 41 -16.29 -1.82 1.10
N ALA A 42 -15.83 -2.70 1.98
CA ALA A 42 -14.97 -3.83 1.64
C ALA A 42 -15.58 -4.76 0.57
N LYS A 43 -16.90 -4.84 0.46
CA LYS A 43 -17.57 -5.69 -0.55
C LYS A 43 -17.22 -5.28 -1.97
N THR A 44 -17.05 -3.99 -2.22
CA THR A 44 -16.65 -3.46 -3.54
C THR A 44 -15.27 -3.95 -3.97
N PHE A 45 -14.40 -4.23 -3.01
CA PHE A 45 -12.99 -4.55 -3.23
C PHE A 45 -12.68 -6.05 -3.09
N SER A 46 -13.70 -6.89 -2.82
CA SER A 46 -13.52 -8.33 -2.67
C SER A 46 -13.16 -8.97 -4.01
N SER A 47 -12.01 -9.62 -4.07
CA SER A 47 -11.52 -10.40 -5.22
C SER A 47 -11.42 -11.90 -4.93
N GLY A 48 -11.95 -12.35 -3.80
CA GLY A 48 -11.99 -13.73 -3.34
C GLY A 48 -12.42 -13.80 -1.87
N ASP A 49 -12.48 -14.99 -1.31
CA ASP A 49 -13.04 -15.22 0.03
C ASP A 49 -12.27 -14.47 1.14
N ASP A 50 -10.97 -14.29 0.97
CA ASP A 50 -10.11 -13.61 1.95
C ASP A 50 -9.17 -12.57 1.32
N VAL A 51 -9.55 -11.98 0.19
CA VAL A 51 -8.72 -11.00 -0.53
C VAL A 51 -9.52 -9.75 -0.84
N LEU A 52 -9.02 -8.60 -0.41
CA LEU A 52 -9.44 -7.28 -0.88
C LEU A 52 -8.36 -6.72 -1.78
N SER A 53 -8.72 -6.29 -2.97
CA SER A 53 -7.77 -5.73 -3.93
C SER A 53 -8.26 -4.41 -4.50
N PHE A 54 -7.35 -3.49 -4.74
CA PHE A 54 -7.64 -2.20 -5.33
C PHE A 54 -6.48 -1.68 -6.18
N ILE A 55 -6.78 -0.67 -6.98
CA ILE A 55 -5.79 0.10 -7.71
C ILE A 55 -6.01 1.60 -7.44
N THR A 56 -4.94 2.39 -7.49
CA THR A 56 -5.05 3.87 -7.42
C THR A 56 -5.70 4.45 -8.68
N ALA A 57 -6.29 5.65 -8.55
CA ALA A 57 -6.99 6.30 -9.66
C ALA A 57 -6.08 6.54 -10.88
N ASP A 58 -4.82 6.86 -10.64
CA ASP A 58 -3.78 7.05 -11.66
C ASP A 58 -3.17 5.73 -12.17
N ARG A 59 -3.58 4.58 -11.61
CA ARG A 59 -3.10 3.24 -11.93
C ARG A 59 -1.60 3.04 -11.77
N THR A 60 -1.01 3.72 -10.81
CA THR A 60 0.42 3.60 -10.51
C THR A 60 0.73 2.56 -9.45
N VAL A 61 -0.23 2.27 -8.55
CA VAL A 61 -0.08 1.28 -7.47
C VAL A 61 -1.33 0.40 -7.41
N ALA A 62 -1.13 -0.91 -7.33
CA ALA A 62 -2.17 -1.87 -6.98
C ALA A 62 -1.80 -2.59 -5.69
N CYS A 63 -2.78 -2.80 -4.82
CA CYS A 63 -2.58 -3.48 -3.54
C CYS A 63 -3.61 -4.56 -3.29
N SER A 64 -3.20 -5.53 -2.47
CA SER A 64 -4.08 -6.54 -1.91
C SER A 64 -3.87 -6.68 -0.41
N LEU A 65 -4.98 -6.75 0.33
CA LEU A 65 -5.02 -7.09 1.75
C LEU A 65 -5.61 -8.49 1.88
N THR A 66 -4.87 -9.39 2.51
CA THR A 66 -5.23 -10.80 2.64
C THR A 66 -4.50 -11.42 3.84
N SER A 67 -4.39 -12.73 3.83
CA SER A 67 -3.53 -13.48 4.73
C SER A 67 -2.62 -14.38 3.90
N ALA A 68 -1.41 -14.61 4.35
CA ALA A 68 -0.48 -15.53 3.72
C ALA A 68 0.15 -16.46 4.74
N ARG A 69 0.74 -17.56 4.28
CA ARG A 69 1.30 -18.60 5.12
C ARG A 69 2.77 -18.84 4.79
N GLY A 70 3.58 -18.98 5.83
CA GLY A 70 4.96 -19.41 5.72
C GLY A 70 5.82 -18.51 4.84
N GLU A 71 6.60 -19.12 3.97
CA GLU A 71 7.54 -18.46 3.08
C GLU A 71 6.87 -17.80 1.86
N HIS A 72 5.55 -17.93 1.73
CA HIS A 72 4.78 -17.41 0.59
C HIS A 72 4.15 -16.04 0.87
N LEU A 73 4.74 -15.25 1.75
CA LEU A 73 4.24 -13.91 2.08
C LEU A 73 4.22 -12.95 0.87
N ASN A 74 5.08 -13.19 -0.11
CA ASN A 74 5.15 -12.42 -1.36
C ASN A 74 4.21 -12.97 -2.47
N LEU A 75 3.49 -14.06 -2.19
CA LEU A 75 2.52 -14.66 -3.11
C LEU A 75 1.13 -14.76 -2.46
N PRO A 76 0.58 -13.65 -1.98
CA PRO A 76 -0.63 -13.67 -1.16
C PRO A 76 -1.86 -14.22 -1.90
N TYR A 77 -1.87 -14.18 -3.24
CA TYR A 77 -2.98 -14.70 -4.06
C TYR A 77 -3.02 -16.22 -4.16
N GLU A 78 -1.93 -16.90 -3.76
CA GLU A 78 -1.80 -18.35 -3.92
C GLU A 78 -1.84 -19.11 -2.59
N GLN A 79 -2.04 -18.42 -1.51
CA GLN A 79 -1.94 -18.94 -0.14
C GLN A 79 -2.69 -20.26 0.12
N ASN A 80 -3.79 -20.51 -0.59
CA ASN A 80 -4.63 -21.69 -0.38
C ASN A 80 -4.36 -22.82 -1.37
N ARG A 81 -3.38 -22.67 -2.26
CA ARG A 81 -3.09 -23.62 -3.33
C ARG A 81 -1.90 -24.54 -3.03
N TYR A 82 -1.24 -24.34 -1.91
CA TYR A 82 -0.07 -25.11 -1.56
C TYR A 82 -0.45 -26.45 -0.95
N SER A 83 -0.11 -27.52 -1.65
CA SER A 83 -0.26 -28.89 -1.16
C SER A 83 0.89 -29.36 -0.26
N ASP A 84 1.89 -28.51 -0.01
CA ASP A 84 3.01 -28.83 0.84
C ASP A 84 2.60 -28.91 2.31
N ALA A 85 2.63 -30.14 2.85
CA ALA A 85 2.24 -30.40 4.22
C ALA A 85 3.14 -29.68 5.26
N SER A 86 4.38 -29.37 4.93
CA SER A 86 5.29 -28.60 5.81
C SER A 86 4.84 -27.16 5.92
N ASN A 87 4.49 -26.54 4.79
CA ASN A 87 3.97 -25.17 4.75
C ASN A 87 2.62 -25.05 5.49
N ASN A 88 1.77 -26.08 5.45
CA ASN A 88 0.50 -26.06 6.16
C ASN A 88 0.61 -26.03 7.69
N LYS A 89 1.79 -26.25 8.26
CA LYS A 89 2.07 -26.12 9.69
C LYS A 89 2.48 -24.72 10.10
N LEU A 90 2.85 -23.87 9.15
CA LEU A 90 3.23 -22.49 9.41
C LEU A 90 2.01 -21.62 9.71
N PRO A 91 2.13 -20.63 10.58
CA PRO A 91 1.01 -19.75 10.89
C PRO A 91 0.55 -18.96 9.67
N ILE A 92 -0.72 -18.70 9.61
CA ILE A 92 -1.31 -17.74 8.68
C ILE A 92 -1.16 -16.36 9.30
N VAL A 93 -0.60 -15.41 8.55
CA VAL A 93 -0.41 -14.03 8.98
C VAL A 93 -1.12 -13.06 8.04
N PRO A 94 -1.74 -11.99 8.56
CA PRO A 94 -2.23 -10.89 7.73
C PRO A 94 -1.12 -10.28 6.90
N VAL A 95 -1.40 -9.96 5.64
CA VAL A 95 -0.46 -9.25 4.76
C VAL A 95 -1.17 -8.17 3.96
N ALA A 96 -0.47 -7.04 3.75
CA ALA A 96 -0.77 -6.12 2.66
C ALA A 96 0.40 -6.14 1.69
N TYR A 97 0.09 -6.35 0.42
CA TYR A 97 1.06 -6.48 -0.66
C TYR A 97 0.72 -5.48 -1.75
N CYS A 98 1.66 -4.61 -2.11
CA CYS A 98 1.47 -3.60 -3.14
C CYS A 98 2.53 -3.73 -4.22
N GLU A 99 2.12 -3.57 -5.47
CA GLU A 99 2.99 -3.48 -6.64
C GLU A 99 2.88 -2.11 -7.31
N LEU A 100 3.99 -1.62 -7.83
CA LEU A 100 4.07 -0.34 -8.50
C LEU A 100 4.34 -0.52 -10.00
N ALA A 101 3.68 0.29 -10.84
CA ALA A 101 3.91 0.32 -12.28
C ALA A 101 5.28 0.91 -12.66
N THR A 102 5.68 1.92 -11.91
CA THR A 102 7.03 2.52 -11.91
C THR A 102 7.40 2.80 -10.46
N TYR A 103 8.68 2.74 -10.12
CA TYR A 103 9.08 2.77 -8.73
C TYR A 103 10.45 3.42 -8.52
N PRO A 104 10.70 3.98 -7.32
CA PRO A 104 12.00 4.51 -6.95
C PRO A 104 13.04 3.39 -6.77
N ALA A 105 14.28 3.75 -6.96
CA ALA A 105 15.39 2.85 -6.66
C ALA A 105 15.43 2.51 -5.16
N LEU A 106 15.89 1.31 -4.85
CA LEU A 106 16.16 0.88 -3.48
C LEU A 106 17.23 1.74 -2.84
N GLN A 107 17.08 2.02 -1.55
CA GLN A 107 18.16 2.60 -0.77
C GLN A 107 19.21 1.51 -0.48
N PRO A 108 20.51 1.86 -0.40
CA PRO A 108 21.57 0.88 -0.19
C PRO A 108 21.39 0.01 1.08
N ASP A 109 20.78 0.58 2.11
CA ASP A 109 20.55 -0.12 3.39
C ASP A 109 19.40 -1.13 3.33
N ASP A 110 18.51 -1.01 2.34
CA ASP A 110 17.36 -1.91 2.19
C ASP A 110 17.68 -3.17 1.37
N THR A 111 18.90 -3.29 0.84
CA THR A 111 19.31 -4.36 -0.09
C THR A 111 20.09 -5.49 0.57
N LYS A 112 20.05 -5.61 1.89
CA LYS A 112 20.93 -6.51 2.66
C LYS A 112 20.64 -7.99 2.40
N GLY A 113 21.36 -8.57 1.44
CA GLY A 113 21.65 -10.00 1.41
C GLY A 113 20.50 -10.99 1.25
N ASP A 114 19.28 -10.53 1.15
CA ASP A 114 18.06 -11.35 1.22
C ASP A 114 17.94 -12.38 0.08
N CYS A 115 18.65 -12.17 -1.03
CA CYS A 115 18.65 -13.10 -2.15
C CYS A 115 19.87 -14.02 -2.17
N ALA A 116 20.63 -14.07 -1.08
CA ALA A 116 21.83 -14.93 -0.97
C ALA A 116 21.46 -16.40 -1.20
N GLY A 117 22.25 -17.06 -2.08
CA GLY A 117 22.00 -18.46 -2.46
C GLY A 117 20.92 -18.66 -3.52
N THR A 118 20.29 -17.61 -4.01
CA THR A 118 19.38 -17.63 -5.15
C THR A 118 20.06 -17.02 -6.39
N HIS A 119 19.49 -17.21 -7.57
CA HIS A 119 19.91 -16.51 -8.78
C HIS A 119 19.04 -15.25 -9.04
N LEU A 120 18.37 -14.74 -8.00
CA LEU A 120 17.46 -13.61 -8.08
C LEU A 120 18.18 -12.31 -7.67
N GLY A 121 17.72 -11.19 -8.21
CA GLY A 121 18.08 -9.87 -7.72
C GLY A 121 17.07 -9.37 -6.71
N TYR A 122 17.52 -8.60 -5.71
CA TYR A 122 16.61 -7.84 -4.86
C TYR A 122 16.19 -6.59 -5.60
N LEU A 123 14.92 -6.49 -5.99
CA LEU A 123 14.39 -5.45 -6.86
C LEU A 123 13.27 -4.68 -6.15
N GLY A 124 13.21 -3.36 -6.39
CA GLY A 124 12.13 -2.50 -5.94
C GLY A 124 10.80 -2.77 -6.64
N GLY A 125 9.82 -1.91 -6.40
CA GLY A 125 8.52 -1.98 -7.06
C GLY A 125 7.49 -2.84 -6.35
N VAL A 126 7.86 -3.41 -5.21
CA VAL A 126 6.97 -4.20 -4.34
C VAL A 126 7.10 -3.71 -2.91
N ALA A 127 5.99 -3.60 -2.20
CA ALA A 127 5.97 -3.36 -0.77
C ALA A 127 5.12 -4.40 -0.06
N LEU A 128 5.63 -4.92 1.05
CA LEU A 128 4.97 -5.93 1.87
C LEU A 128 4.88 -5.45 3.30
N LEU A 129 3.70 -5.61 3.89
CA LEU A 129 3.43 -5.39 5.30
C LEU A 129 2.92 -6.68 5.94
N THR A 130 3.50 -7.05 7.07
CA THR A 130 2.96 -7.99 8.04
C THR A 130 2.56 -7.23 9.32
N PRO A 131 1.92 -7.86 10.32
CA PRO A 131 1.52 -7.14 11.54
C PRO A 131 2.63 -6.39 12.27
N ASP A 132 3.87 -6.82 12.13
CA ASP A 132 5.03 -6.34 12.90
C ASP A 132 6.23 -5.90 12.04
N ASN A 133 6.12 -6.01 10.71
CA ASN A 133 7.22 -5.65 9.80
C ASN A 133 6.72 -5.09 8.49
N ALA A 134 7.42 -4.09 7.98
CA ALA A 134 7.24 -3.54 6.64
C ALA A 134 8.55 -3.62 5.86
N ARG A 135 8.49 -3.96 4.58
CA ARG A 135 9.64 -3.98 3.67
C ARG A 135 9.29 -3.43 2.30
N TYR A 136 10.30 -2.92 1.63
CA TYR A 136 10.22 -2.50 0.23
C TYR A 136 11.25 -3.27 -0.59
N GLY A 137 10.83 -3.84 -1.70
CA GLY A 137 11.62 -4.74 -2.53
C GLY A 137 11.41 -6.22 -2.20
N GLU A 138 11.77 -7.05 -3.16
CA GLU A 138 11.74 -8.52 -3.05
C GLU A 138 12.77 -9.20 -3.94
N CYS A 139 13.08 -10.45 -3.64
CA CYS A 139 13.92 -11.30 -4.50
C CYS A 139 13.12 -11.78 -5.69
N ARG A 140 13.37 -11.24 -6.85
CA ARG A 140 12.67 -11.64 -8.08
C ARG A 140 13.55 -11.53 -9.33
N SER A 141 13.10 -12.19 -10.39
CA SER A 141 13.56 -11.96 -11.75
C SER A 141 12.41 -11.46 -12.61
N GLY A 142 12.69 -10.58 -13.55
CA GLY A 142 11.68 -10.03 -14.45
C GLY A 142 10.84 -8.92 -13.81
N VAL A 143 9.73 -8.60 -14.48
CA VAL A 143 8.81 -7.52 -14.13
C VAL A 143 7.64 -8.05 -13.30
N THR A 144 7.05 -7.19 -12.46
CA THR A 144 5.82 -7.51 -11.74
C THR A 144 4.60 -7.44 -12.66
N PRO A 145 3.45 -8.02 -12.28
CA PRO A 145 2.19 -7.81 -12.96
C PRO A 145 1.84 -6.33 -13.18
N MET A 146 2.11 -5.46 -12.21
CA MET A 146 1.86 -4.02 -12.35
C MET A 146 2.80 -3.37 -13.37
N GLU A 147 4.08 -3.70 -13.38
CA GLU A 147 5.02 -3.23 -14.41
C GLU A 147 4.59 -3.69 -15.81
N ALA A 148 4.18 -4.96 -15.93
CA ALA A 148 3.72 -5.54 -17.20
C ALA A 148 2.42 -4.88 -17.70
N ALA A 149 1.50 -4.53 -16.78
CA ALA A 149 0.23 -3.93 -17.14
C ALA A 149 0.34 -2.41 -17.35
N PHE A 150 0.98 -1.69 -16.45
CA PHE A 150 0.94 -0.22 -16.39
C PHE A 150 2.31 0.46 -16.37
N GLY A 151 3.41 -0.29 -16.42
CA GLY A 151 4.75 0.27 -16.60
C GLY A 151 4.93 0.99 -17.94
N PRO A 152 6.08 1.59 -18.21
CA PRO A 152 6.32 2.39 -19.41
C PRO A 152 6.07 1.66 -20.75
N LYS A 153 6.15 0.33 -20.74
CA LYS A 153 5.85 -0.55 -21.87
C LYS A 153 4.63 -1.43 -21.63
N GLY A 154 3.81 -1.09 -20.64
CA GLY A 154 2.67 -1.90 -20.20
C GLY A 154 1.55 -1.92 -21.24
N SER A 155 0.84 -3.06 -21.28
CA SER A 155 -0.26 -3.29 -22.23
C SER A 155 -1.54 -2.54 -21.88
N LYS A 156 -1.67 -2.04 -20.65
CA LYS A 156 -2.87 -1.43 -20.04
C LYS A 156 -4.09 -2.37 -20.03
N THR A 157 -3.84 -3.66 -20.08
CA THR A 157 -4.85 -4.73 -20.11
C THR A 157 -4.55 -5.76 -19.02
N GLY A 158 -5.47 -6.72 -18.86
CA GLY A 158 -5.32 -7.84 -17.91
C GLY A 158 -6.13 -7.64 -16.63
N PRO A 159 -5.99 -8.57 -15.67
CA PRO A 159 -6.79 -8.58 -14.44
C PRO A 159 -6.64 -7.31 -13.60
N LEU A 160 -5.44 -6.76 -13.52
CA LEU A 160 -5.18 -5.54 -12.74
C LEU A 160 -5.89 -4.31 -13.30
N ALA A 161 -6.16 -4.28 -14.61
CA ALA A 161 -6.92 -3.19 -15.23
C ALA A 161 -8.38 -3.15 -14.79
N GLN A 162 -8.88 -4.24 -14.22
CA GLN A 162 -10.26 -4.43 -13.77
C GLN A 162 -10.44 -4.24 -12.27
N LEU A 163 -9.35 -4.03 -11.53
CA LEU A 163 -9.45 -3.79 -10.10
C LEU A 163 -10.26 -2.53 -9.80
N PRO A 164 -11.09 -2.56 -8.74
CA PRO A 164 -11.79 -1.37 -8.29
C PRO A 164 -10.80 -0.30 -7.83
N VAL A 165 -11.15 0.95 -8.10
CA VAL A 165 -10.33 2.11 -7.70
C VAL A 165 -10.67 2.48 -6.28
N LEU A 166 -9.66 2.52 -5.39
CA LEU A 166 -9.80 3.13 -4.09
C LEU A 166 -9.62 4.64 -4.24
N ALA A 167 -10.64 5.40 -3.84
CA ALA A 167 -10.58 6.86 -3.97
C ALA A 167 -9.57 7.45 -2.98
N ASP A 168 -8.93 8.53 -3.38
CA ASP A 168 -7.99 9.26 -2.53
C ASP A 168 -8.64 9.64 -1.20
N GLY A 169 -7.90 9.45 -0.13
CA GLY A 169 -8.36 9.73 1.21
C GLY A 169 -9.34 8.70 1.79
N GLN A 170 -9.55 7.56 1.13
CA GLN A 170 -10.29 6.43 1.68
C GLN A 170 -9.36 5.33 2.17
N ASN A 171 -9.78 4.66 3.23
CA ASN A 171 -9.11 3.47 3.77
C ASN A 171 -9.84 2.19 3.36
N LEU A 172 -9.06 1.15 3.14
CA LEU A 172 -9.53 -0.22 3.10
C LEU A 172 -8.88 -1.00 4.24
N GLU A 173 -9.66 -1.80 4.97
CA GLU A 173 -9.16 -2.55 6.13
C GLU A 173 -9.47 -4.03 6.02
N ARG A 174 -8.50 -4.86 6.39
CA ARG A 174 -8.65 -6.29 6.56
C ARG A 174 -7.66 -6.85 7.56
N ASN A 175 -8.14 -7.71 8.47
CA ASN A 175 -7.32 -8.45 9.42
C ASN A 175 -6.37 -7.56 10.25
N GLY A 176 -6.80 -6.34 10.59
CA GLY A 176 -6.02 -5.36 11.38
C GLY A 176 -4.98 -4.58 10.58
N LEU A 177 -4.89 -4.78 9.27
CA LEU A 177 -4.09 -3.96 8.37
C LEU A 177 -4.99 -3.00 7.60
N ARG A 178 -4.51 -1.77 7.41
CA ARG A 178 -5.18 -0.72 6.63
C ARG A 178 -4.31 -0.27 5.48
N CYS A 179 -4.93 0.03 4.34
CA CYS A 179 -4.31 0.74 3.25
C CYS A 179 -5.15 1.96 2.86
N SER A 180 -4.50 3.08 2.58
CA SER A 180 -5.12 4.34 2.15
C SER A 180 -4.53 4.78 0.82
N ALA A 181 -5.39 5.16 -0.11
CA ALA A 181 -4.95 5.80 -1.34
C ALA A 181 -4.70 7.30 -1.12
N TYR A 182 -3.65 7.79 -1.77
CA TYR A 182 -3.26 9.21 -1.84
C TYR A 182 -3.17 9.65 -3.29
N ASN A 183 -3.14 10.97 -3.52
CA ASN A 183 -2.92 11.53 -4.86
C ASN A 183 -1.64 11.03 -5.53
N ASP A 184 -0.62 10.70 -4.75
CA ASP A 184 0.71 10.33 -5.26
C ASP A 184 1.18 8.93 -4.87
N GLY A 185 0.32 8.12 -4.23
CA GLY A 185 0.72 6.77 -3.82
C GLY A 185 -0.26 6.06 -2.87
N VAL A 186 0.26 5.13 -2.10
CA VAL A 186 -0.49 4.33 -1.12
C VAL A 186 0.29 4.26 0.18
N ALA A 187 -0.40 4.45 1.31
CA ALA A 187 0.09 4.04 2.61
C ALA A 187 -0.60 2.75 3.05
N CYS A 188 0.15 1.81 3.63
CA CYS A 188 -0.42 0.67 4.34
C CYS A 188 0.23 0.56 5.72
N GLY A 189 -0.55 0.15 6.73
CA GLY A 189 -0.04 0.05 8.09
C GLY A 189 -0.89 -0.81 9.01
N ASN A 190 -0.23 -1.33 10.04
CA ASN A 190 -0.84 -1.74 11.28
C ASN A 190 -0.82 -0.55 12.24
N VAL A 191 -1.94 0.15 12.34
CA VAL A 191 -2.05 1.39 13.12
C VAL A 191 -1.73 1.13 14.59
N SER A 192 -2.17 0.01 15.15
CA SER A 192 -1.94 -0.33 16.56
C SER A 192 -0.47 -0.64 16.89
N ALA A 193 0.28 -1.15 15.92
CA ALA A 193 1.71 -1.43 16.08
C ALA A 193 2.59 -0.24 15.66
N GLY A 194 2.03 0.74 14.97
CA GLY A 194 2.79 1.85 14.38
C GLY A 194 3.72 1.44 13.25
N VAL A 195 3.50 0.27 12.64
CA VAL A 195 4.32 -0.29 11.57
C VAL A 195 3.61 -0.14 10.24
N GLY A 196 4.32 0.27 9.20
CA GLY A 196 3.73 0.44 7.89
C GLY A 196 4.72 0.87 6.82
N PHE A 197 4.18 1.24 5.69
CA PHE A 197 4.92 1.85 4.59
C PHE A 197 4.08 2.90 3.87
N PHE A 198 4.76 3.79 3.20
CA PHE A 198 4.22 4.59 2.10
C PHE A 198 4.99 4.28 0.82
N VAL A 199 4.30 4.12 -0.30
CA VAL A 199 4.90 3.89 -1.61
C VAL A 199 4.25 4.73 -2.69
N SER A 200 5.07 5.26 -3.59
CA SER A 200 4.66 6.01 -4.77
C SER A 200 5.66 5.79 -5.90
N PRO A 201 5.37 6.23 -7.14
CA PRO A 201 6.33 6.19 -8.23
C PRO A 201 7.65 6.91 -7.97
N LYS A 202 7.67 7.85 -7.01
CA LYS A 202 8.81 8.75 -6.76
C LYS A 202 9.57 8.44 -5.48
N ARG A 203 8.91 7.86 -4.48
CA ARG A 203 9.51 7.61 -3.17
C ARG A 203 8.84 6.45 -2.45
N TYR A 204 9.56 5.86 -1.53
CA TYR A 204 9.00 4.99 -0.50
C TYR A 204 9.49 5.41 0.88
N GLU A 205 8.75 5.01 1.89
CA GLU A 205 9.06 5.24 3.29
C GLU A 205 8.64 4.00 4.08
N LEU A 206 9.55 3.46 4.88
CA LEU A 206 9.25 2.38 5.81
C LEU A 206 9.04 2.99 7.20
N ILE A 207 7.87 2.74 7.76
CA ILE A 207 7.46 3.23 9.07
C ILE A 207 7.69 2.10 10.05
N GLN A 208 8.64 2.30 10.96
CA GLN A 208 8.96 1.36 12.02
C GLN A 208 8.22 1.79 13.29
N GLY A 209 7.52 0.85 13.89
CA GLY A 209 6.92 1.06 15.21
C GLY A 209 7.98 1.35 16.28
N PRO A 210 7.56 1.80 17.46
CA PRO A 210 8.49 1.99 18.56
C PRO A 210 9.27 0.68 18.80
N ALA A 211 10.59 0.79 18.88
CA ALA A 211 11.46 -0.37 19.10
C ALA A 211 10.92 -1.17 20.29
N LYS A 212 10.59 -2.43 20.09
CA LYS A 212 10.24 -3.33 21.18
C LYS A 212 11.45 -3.34 22.10
N THR A 213 11.35 -2.73 23.28
CA THR A 213 12.38 -2.82 24.31
C THR A 213 12.53 -4.29 24.65
N SER A 214 13.58 -4.92 24.12
CA SER A 214 13.98 -6.25 24.56
C SER A 214 14.29 -6.13 26.07
N HIS A 215 13.42 -6.66 26.92
CA HIS A 215 13.78 -6.85 28.32
C HIS A 215 15.02 -7.75 28.34
N PRO A 216 16.12 -7.33 28.95
CA PRO A 216 17.23 -8.22 29.13
C PRO A 216 16.72 -9.44 29.94
N PRO A 217 17.19 -10.65 29.65
CA PRO A 217 16.78 -11.83 30.40
C PRO A 217 17.05 -11.56 31.89
N GLN A 218 16.00 -11.65 32.71
CA GLN A 218 16.16 -11.60 34.16
C GLN A 218 17.15 -12.72 34.55
N SER A 219 18.29 -12.33 35.03
CA SER A 219 19.25 -13.26 35.64
C SER A 219 18.51 -13.97 36.75
N GLU A 220 18.17 -15.25 36.56
CA GLU A 220 17.74 -16.14 37.64
C GLU A 220 18.78 -16.09 38.76
N GLY A 221 18.29 -15.69 39.91
CA GLY A 221 19.10 -15.54 41.10
C GLY A 221 19.89 -16.80 41.42
N GLN A 222 21.20 -16.63 41.46
CA GLN A 222 22.16 -17.58 41.93
C GLN A 222 21.81 -17.94 43.37
N LYS A 223 21.25 -19.15 43.61
CA LYS A 223 21.19 -19.73 44.95
C LYS A 223 22.59 -20.07 45.34
N THR A 224 23.13 -19.34 46.31
CA THR A 224 24.32 -19.71 47.06
C THR A 224 23.99 -20.77 48.10
N PRO A 225 24.90 -21.72 48.35
CA PRO A 225 24.72 -22.88 49.23
C PRO A 225 24.59 -22.55 50.72
#